data_da5c306b5c469d756601a258162db37e
#
_entry.id   da5c306b5c469d756601a258162db37e
#
_cell.length_a   1.000
_cell.length_b   1.000
_cell.length_c   1.000
_cell.angle_alpha   90.00
_cell.angle_beta   90.00
_cell.angle_gamma   90.00
#
_symmetry.space_group_name_H-M   'P 1'
#
loop_
_entity.id
_entity.type
_entity.pdbx_description
1 polymer ?
#
loop_
_entity_poly.entity_id
_entity_poly.type
_entity_poly.pdbx_seq_one_letter_code
_entity_poly.pdbx_strand_id
1 'polypeptide(L)'
;MCKIIGIDISKQTFDVGFKKETIWHHLVLENNVKGFNKLLKDIEVNDWIVMEASGPYSYQLALFFYSKGFNVSVLNPLIIRRYSQTRLYRAKTDKKDAQTIAEYGTQYDLQLWKPESEDILKIKHLFTALELIQKEIHQSKRQLESFISSGTLDKELSRNLKGIIRFLSDKKDYLEKQIELNAEKNYKATLDRLKSIPGIGIKTAIMLTV
;
A
#
# COMPACT_ATOMS: atom_id res chain seq x y z
N MET A 1 -31.97 -2.84 -1.82
CA MET A 1 -31.19 -2.66 -3.05
C MET A 1 -29.76 -2.40 -2.64
N CYS A 2 -28.79 -3.17 -3.11
CA CYS A 2 -27.38 -3.01 -2.74
C CYS A 2 -26.87 -1.63 -3.19
N LYS A 3 -26.31 -0.83 -2.26
CA LYS A 3 -25.73 0.48 -2.58
C LYS A 3 -24.21 0.32 -2.80
N ILE A 4 -23.68 1.11 -3.70
CA ILE A 4 -22.25 1.26 -3.86
C ILE A 4 -21.79 2.48 -3.05
N ILE A 5 -20.94 2.23 -2.09
CA ILE A 5 -20.36 3.24 -1.19
C ILE A 5 -18.94 3.54 -1.68
N GLY A 6 -18.75 4.66 -2.35
CA GLY A 6 -17.44 5.12 -2.80
C GLY A 6 -16.71 5.87 -1.68
N ILE A 7 -15.45 5.55 -1.47
CA ILE A 7 -14.63 6.16 -0.41
C ILE A 7 -13.32 6.67 -0.99
N ASP A 8 -13.08 7.96 -0.80
CA ASP A 8 -11.77 8.60 -1.00
C ASP A 8 -11.09 8.79 0.36
N ILE A 9 -9.82 8.36 0.47
CA ILE A 9 -9.16 8.22 1.76
C ILE A 9 -7.91 9.08 1.84
N SER A 10 -7.84 9.87 2.91
CA SER A 10 -6.65 10.59 3.33
C SER A 10 -6.08 10.04 4.65
N LYS A 11 -4.97 10.60 5.10
CA LYS A 11 -4.33 10.20 6.37
C LYS A 11 -5.26 10.37 7.58
N GLN A 12 -6.00 11.48 7.65
CA GLN A 12 -6.79 11.85 8.83
C GLN A 12 -8.28 11.62 8.66
N THR A 13 -8.78 11.72 7.45
CA THR A 13 -10.21 11.64 7.12
C THR A 13 -10.44 10.76 5.91
N PHE A 14 -11.68 10.36 5.74
CA PHE A 14 -12.15 9.79 4.48
C PHE A 14 -13.50 10.40 4.09
N ASP A 15 -13.66 10.62 2.81
CA ASP A 15 -14.87 11.12 2.18
C ASP A 15 -15.69 9.95 1.65
N VAL A 16 -16.98 9.94 1.95
CA VAL A 16 -17.92 8.88 1.56
C VAL A 16 -18.94 9.45 0.59
N GLY A 17 -19.10 8.82 -0.54
CA GLY A 17 -20.10 9.18 -1.54
C GLY A 17 -20.97 7.98 -1.89
N PHE A 18 -22.32 8.12 -1.79
CA PHE A 18 -23.26 7.10 -2.24
C PHE A 18 -24.58 7.72 -2.68
N LYS A 19 -25.33 6.97 -3.49
CA LYS A 19 -26.70 7.36 -3.86
C LYS A 19 -27.71 6.64 -3.00
N LYS A 20 -28.68 7.42 -2.49
CA LYS A 20 -29.93 6.90 -1.97
C LYS A 20 -31.02 7.36 -2.92
N GLU A 21 -31.65 6.41 -3.60
CA GLU A 21 -32.52 6.68 -4.75
C GLU A 21 -31.77 7.44 -5.86
N THR A 22 -32.08 8.71 -6.12
CA THR A 22 -31.42 9.56 -7.11
C THR A 22 -30.51 10.62 -6.49
N ILE A 23 -30.53 10.76 -5.16
CA ILE A 23 -29.83 11.85 -4.44
C ILE A 23 -28.46 11.38 -3.97
N TRP A 24 -27.44 12.19 -4.24
CA TRP A 24 -26.10 11.97 -3.71
C TRP A 24 -26.00 12.39 -2.25
N HIS A 25 -25.54 11.48 -1.42
CA HIS A 25 -25.13 11.72 -0.04
C HIS A 25 -23.60 11.80 0.03
N HIS A 26 -23.10 12.69 0.89
CA HIS A 26 -21.70 12.85 1.15
C HIS A 26 -21.47 13.02 2.65
N LEU A 27 -20.49 12.28 3.19
CA LEU A 27 -20.05 12.36 4.57
C LEU A 27 -18.53 12.52 4.61
N VAL A 28 -18.04 13.26 5.58
CA VAL A 28 -16.61 13.32 5.91
C VAL A 28 -16.43 12.76 7.30
N LEU A 29 -15.61 11.73 7.44
CA LEU A 29 -15.42 10.98 8.66
C LEU A 29 -13.93 10.87 8.98
N GLU A 30 -13.59 10.71 10.26
CA GLU A 30 -12.21 10.49 10.70
C GLU A 30 -11.72 9.10 10.28
N ASN A 31 -10.50 9.02 9.76
CA ASN A 31 -9.88 7.74 9.37
C ASN A 31 -9.35 6.97 10.61
N ASN A 32 -10.28 6.55 11.44
CA ASN A 32 -10.07 5.75 12.64
C ASN A 32 -11.33 4.93 12.98
N VAL A 33 -11.21 4.06 13.98
CA VAL A 33 -12.31 3.17 14.42
C VAL A 33 -13.59 3.91 14.78
N LYS A 34 -13.50 5.17 15.30
CA LYS A 34 -14.70 5.97 15.60
C LYS A 34 -15.43 6.37 14.31
N GLY A 35 -14.70 6.84 13.30
CA GLY A 35 -15.27 7.17 12.00
C GLY A 35 -15.83 5.95 11.27
N PHE A 36 -15.13 4.81 11.33
CA PHE A 36 -15.62 3.55 10.76
C PHE A 36 -16.96 3.12 11.38
N ASN A 37 -17.08 3.19 12.72
CA ASN A 37 -18.33 2.88 13.42
C ASN A 37 -19.45 3.91 13.16
N LYS A 38 -19.12 5.16 12.81
CA LYS A 38 -20.14 6.12 12.34
C LYS A 38 -20.70 5.70 11.00
N LEU A 39 -19.83 5.34 10.03
CA LEU A 39 -20.27 4.88 8.72
C LEU A 39 -21.16 3.63 8.80
N LEU A 40 -20.86 2.69 9.71
CA LEU A 40 -21.66 1.48 9.93
C LEU A 40 -23.15 1.76 10.22
N LYS A 41 -23.49 2.94 10.75
CA LYS A 41 -24.87 3.29 11.07
C LYS A 41 -25.70 3.68 9.83
N ASP A 42 -25.02 4.05 8.75
CA ASP A 42 -25.64 4.59 7.53
C ASP A 42 -25.67 3.57 6.38
N ILE A 43 -25.02 2.40 6.57
CA ILE A 43 -24.85 1.37 5.53
C ILE A 43 -25.33 0.00 6.02
N GLU A 44 -25.67 -0.87 5.08
CA GLU A 44 -26.13 -2.24 5.33
C GLU A 44 -25.10 -3.26 4.87
N VAL A 45 -25.03 -4.44 5.46
CA VAL A 45 -24.02 -5.49 5.15
C VAL A 45 -24.01 -5.87 3.67
N ASN A 46 -25.15 -5.77 2.99
CA ASN A 46 -25.27 -6.04 1.56
C ASN A 46 -24.72 -4.90 0.68
N ASP A 47 -24.41 -3.74 1.26
CA ASP A 47 -23.81 -2.65 0.51
C ASP A 47 -22.35 -2.98 0.17
N TRP A 48 -21.89 -2.47 -0.97
CA TRP A 48 -20.53 -2.70 -1.46
C TRP A 48 -19.66 -1.49 -1.19
N ILE A 49 -18.57 -1.68 -0.46
CA ILE A 49 -17.61 -0.62 -0.15
C ILE A 49 -16.51 -0.62 -1.20
N VAL A 50 -16.38 0.48 -1.90
CA VAL A 50 -15.39 0.66 -2.96
C VAL A 50 -14.48 1.81 -2.59
N MET A 51 -13.17 1.59 -2.60
CA MET A 51 -12.18 2.61 -2.26
C MET A 51 -10.99 2.58 -3.20
N GLU A 52 -10.30 3.71 -3.30
CA GLU A 52 -9.00 3.78 -3.97
C GLU A 52 -7.89 3.34 -3.01
N ALA A 53 -6.90 2.61 -3.52
CA ALA A 53 -5.74 2.21 -2.75
C ALA A 53 -4.86 3.44 -2.44
N SER A 54 -4.93 3.93 -1.20
CA SER A 54 -4.12 5.05 -0.67
C SER A 54 -3.01 4.56 0.26
N GLY A 55 -2.34 3.48 -0.14
CA GLY A 55 -1.25 2.86 0.63
C GLY A 55 -1.74 2.37 2.01
N PRO A 56 -1.01 2.66 3.11
CA PRO A 56 -1.36 2.14 4.43
C PRO A 56 -2.68 2.70 4.97
N TYR A 57 -3.15 3.84 4.44
CA TYR A 57 -4.34 4.53 4.98
C TYR A 57 -5.65 3.82 4.64
N SER A 58 -5.72 3.13 3.51
CA SER A 58 -6.90 2.36 3.09
C SER A 58 -6.97 0.98 3.74
N TYR A 59 -5.84 0.41 4.14
CA TYR A 59 -5.79 -0.97 4.63
C TYR A 59 -6.63 -1.21 5.88
N GLN A 60 -6.53 -0.32 6.89
CA GLN A 60 -7.28 -0.49 8.14
C GLN A 60 -8.79 -0.38 7.93
N LEU A 61 -9.23 0.53 7.07
CA LEU A 61 -10.64 0.69 6.74
C LEU A 61 -11.15 -0.53 5.97
N ALA A 62 -10.42 -1.00 4.97
CA ALA A 62 -10.76 -2.20 4.21
C ALA A 62 -10.87 -3.42 5.13
N LEU A 63 -9.88 -3.64 6.02
CA LEU A 63 -9.87 -4.75 6.97
C LEU A 63 -11.04 -4.68 7.96
N PHE A 64 -11.37 -3.47 8.46
CA PHE A 64 -12.48 -3.27 9.38
C PHE A 64 -13.80 -3.71 8.74
N PHE A 65 -14.12 -3.23 7.53
CA PHE A 65 -15.38 -3.58 6.87
C PHE A 65 -15.40 -5.03 6.38
N TYR A 66 -14.27 -5.54 5.88
CA TYR A 66 -14.13 -6.96 5.56
C TYR A 66 -14.42 -7.86 6.77
N SER A 67 -13.89 -7.52 7.95
CA SER A 67 -14.14 -8.28 9.18
C SER A 67 -15.59 -8.23 9.68
N LYS A 68 -16.36 -7.24 9.21
CA LYS A 68 -17.80 -7.10 9.48
C LYS A 68 -18.67 -7.79 8.42
N GLY A 69 -18.08 -8.46 7.44
CA GLY A 69 -18.79 -9.22 6.39
C GLY A 69 -19.25 -8.39 5.20
N PHE A 70 -18.78 -7.14 5.06
CA PHE A 70 -19.08 -6.33 3.89
C PHE A 70 -18.31 -6.80 2.66
N ASN A 71 -18.90 -6.60 1.48
CA ASN A 71 -18.19 -6.68 0.23
C ASN A 71 -17.29 -5.44 0.09
N VAL A 72 -15.98 -5.66 0.04
CA VAL A 72 -14.99 -4.59 -0.10
C VAL A 72 -14.24 -4.74 -1.40
N SER A 73 -14.03 -3.64 -2.13
CA SER A 73 -13.15 -3.54 -3.29
C SER A 73 -12.16 -2.41 -3.11
N VAL A 74 -10.88 -2.73 -3.31
CA VAL A 74 -9.79 -1.74 -3.28
C VAL A 74 -9.25 -1.61 -4.70
N LEU A 75 -9.45 -0.45 -5.31
CA LEU A 75 -9.15 -0.18 -6.70
C LEU A 75 -7.78 0.45 -6.88
N ASN A 76 -7.13 0.13 -7.99
CA ASN A 76 -5.89 0.81 -8.37
C ASN A 76 -6.17 2.29 -8.67
N PRO A 77 -5.42 3.23 -8.10
CA PRO A 77 -5.57 4.68 -8.33
C PRO A 77 -5.58 5.08 -9.81
N LEU A 78 -4.82 4.37 -10.63
CA LEU A 78 -4.76 4.62 -12.06
C LEU A 78 -6.10 4.36 -12.75
N ILE A 79 -6.87 3.39 -12.30
CA ILE A 79 -8.19 3.07 -12.85
C ILE A 79 -9.15 4.23 -12.59
N ILE A 80 -9.24 4.71 -11.35
CA ILE A 80 -10.11 5.82 -10.98
C ILE A 80 -9.70 7.12 -11.68
N ARG A 81 -8.39 7.38 -11.75
CA ARG A 81 -7.86 8.54 -12.48
C ARG A 81 -8.26 8.51 -13.97
N ARG A 82 -8.12 7.39 -14.65
CA ARG A 82 -8.52 7.25 -16.06
C ARG A 82 -10.04 7.38 -16.23
N TYR A 83 -10.81 6.78 -15.34
CA TYR A 83 -12.25 6.90 -15.35
C TYR A 83 -12.71 8.36 -15.18
N SER A 84 -12.13 9.11 -14.23
CA SER A 84 -12.39 10.56 -14.08
C SER A 84 -12.08 11.35 -15.35
N GLN A 85 -10.99 11.02 -16.05
CA GLN A 85 -10.63 11.66 -17.30
C GLN A 85 -11.66 11.42 -18.42
N THR A 86 -12.22 10.21 -18.53
CA THR A 86 -13.27 9.92 -19.53
C THR A 86 -14.56 10.71 -19.26
N ARG A 87 -14.81 11.09 -17.99
CA ARG A 87 -15.98 11.90 -17.58
C ARG A 87 -15.78 13.40 -17.73
N LEU A 88 -14.58 13.86 -18.18
CA LEU A 88 -14.24 15.28 -18.32
C LEU A 88 -14.46 16.13 -17.05
N TYR A 89 -14.31 15.51 -15.88
CA TYR A 89 -14.41 16.24 -14.62
C TYR A 89 -13.25 17.20 -14.46
N ARG A 90 -13.54 18.51 -14.54
CA ARG A 90 -12.52 19.59 -14.46
C ARG A 90 -12.15 19.97 -13.02
N ALA A 91 -13.06 19.80 -12.07
CA ALA A 91 -12.84 20.13 -10.67
C ALA A 91 -12.55 18.88 -9.86
N LYS A 92 -11.38 18.80 -9.25
CA LYS A 92 -10.99 17.78 -8.30
C LYS A 92 -11.36 18.25 -6.89
N THR A 93 -12.25 17.51 -6.20
CA THR A 93 -12.58 17.69 -4.79
C THR A 93 -12.81 16.30 -4.19
N ASP A 94 -12.45 16.10 -2.93
CA ASP A 94 -12.57 14.82 -2.22
C ASP A 94 -14.01 14.29 -2.28
N LYS A 95 -15.02 15.16 -2.15
CA LYS A 95 -16.43 14.84 -2.38
C LYS A 95 -16.69 14.26 -3.77
N LYS A 96 -16.12 14.87 -4.81
CA LYS A 96 -16.30 14.43 -6.20
C LYS A 96 -15.55 13.13 -6.46
N ASP A 97 -14.39 12.97 -5.84
CA ASP A 97 -13.58 11.76 -5.97
C ASP A 97 -14.30 10.56 -5.33
N ALA A 98 -14.87 10.70 -4.12
CA ALA A 98 -15.72 9.66 -3.51
C ALA A 98 -16.95 9.30 -4.37
N GLN A 99 -17.63 10.31 -4.95
CA GLN A 99 -18.74 10.06 -5.89
C GLN A 99 -18.28 9.32 -7.15
N THR A 100 -17.15 9.69 -7.71
CA THR A 100 -16.57 9.06 -8.89
C THR A 100 -16.22 7.58 -8.65
N ILE A 101 -15.68 7.28 -7.47
CA ILE A 101 -15.42 5.90 -7.04
C ILE A 101 -16.73 5.09 -6.96
N ALA A 102 -17.79 5.67 -6.37
CA ALA A 102 -19.09 5.02 -6.33
C ALA A 102 -19.71 4.83 -7.73
N GLU A 103 -19.63 5.84 -8.60
CA GLU A 103 -20.09 5.74 -9.99
C GLU A 103 -19.35 4.62 -10.76
N TYR A 104 -18.03 4.53 -10.60
CA TYR A 104 -17.24 3.45 -11.17
C TYR A 104 -17.79 2.08 -10.72
N GLY A 105 -18.00 1.91 -9.42
CA GLY A 105 -18.49 0.65 -8.85
C GLY A 105 -19.90 0.26 -9.31
N THR A 106 -20.72 1.22 -9.79
CA THR A 106 -22.04 0.90 -10.37
C THR A 106 -21.98 0.47 -11.83
N GLN A 107 -20.87 0.71 -12.54
CA GLN A 107 -20.76 0.51 -13.99
C GLN A 107 -19.85 -0.65 -14.37
N TYR A 108 -18.99 -1.08 -13.46
CA TYR A 108 -17.99 -2.11 -13.73
C TYR A 108 -18.04 -3.22 -12.69
N ASP A 109 -17.63 -4.41 -13.11
CA ASP A 109 -17.50 -5.56 -12.22
C ASP A 109 -16.41 -5.30 -11.19
N LEU A 110 -16.77 -5.46 -9.92
CA LEU A 110 -15.90 -5.25 -8.80
C LEU A 110 -15.27 -6.55 -8.35
N GLN A 111 -13.97 -6.53 -8.11
CA GLN A 111 -13.26 -7.65 -7.51
C GLN A 111 -13.31 -7.53 -5.99
N LEU A 112 -13.64 -8.64 -5.33
CA LEU A 112 -13.61 -8.72 -3.87
C LEU A 112 -12.17 -8.64 -3.37
N TRP A 113 -11.91 -7.65 -2.53
CA TRP A 113 -10.67 -7.55 -1.80
C TRP A 113 -10.64 -8.56 -0.64
N LYS A 114 -9.49 -9.18 -0.45
CA LYS A 114 -9.21 -10.04 0.69
C LYS A 114 -7.92 -9.58 1.37
N PRO A 115 -7.87 -9.57 2.71
CA PRO A 115 -6.63 -9.26 3.40
C PRO A 115 -5.55 -10.29 3.05
N GLU A 116 -4.35 -9.80 2.86
CA GLU A 116 -3.19 -10.67 2.75
C GLU A 116 -2.91 -11.33 4.10
N SER A 117 -2.28 -12.50 4.07
CA SER A 117 -1.87 -13.15 5.32
C SER A 117 -0.85 -12.30 6.06
N GLU A 118 -0.83 -12.42 7.39
CA GLU A 118 0.15 -11.71 8.23
C GLU A 118 1.60 -12.01 7.82
N ASP A 119 1.87 -13.22 7.38
CA ASP A 119 3.19 -13.64 6.91
C ASP A 119 3.60 -12.91 5.63
N ILE A 120 2.69 -12.76 4.66
CA ILE A 120 2.93 -11.99 3.42
C ILE A 120 3.16 -10.51 3.78
N LEU A 121 2.31 -9.93 4.60
CA LEU A 121 2.46 -8.54 5.03
C LEU A 121 3.80 -8.30 5.73
N LYS A 122 4.21 -9.22 6.60
CA LYS A 122 5.50 -9.14 7.27
C LYS A 122 6.66 -9.14 6.29
N ILE A 123 6.63 -10.04 5.30
CA ILE A 123 7.67 -10.09 4.26
C ILE A 123 7.67 -8.81 3.42
N LYS A 124 6.52 -8.29 3.02
CA LYS A 124 6.40 -7.00 2.29
C LYS A 124 6.96 -5.83 3.09
N HIS A 125 6.69 -5.77 4.40
CA HIS A 125 7.25 -4.73 5.26
C HIS A 125 8.79 -4.83 5.37
N LEU A 126 9.33 -6.05 5.46
CA LEU A 126 10.78 -6.27 5.46
C LEU A 126 11.42 -5.83 4.13
N PHE A 127 10.78 -6.12 2.98
CA PHE A 127 11.25 -5.62 1.68
C PHE A 127 11.23 -4.10 1.60
N THR A 128 10.16 -3.45 2.06
CA THR A 128 10.09 -1.99 2.10
C THR A 128 11.20 -1.37 2.95
N ALA A 129 11.48 -1.96 4.11
CA ALA A 129 12.58 -1.54 4.97
C ALA A 129 13.95 -1.78 4.31
N LEU A 130 14.11 -2.91 3.62
CA LEU A 130 15.33 -3.24 2.88
C LEU A 130 15.60 -2.23 1.75
N GLU A 131 14.58 -1.86 0.97
CA GLU A 131 14.70 -0.86 -0.08
C GLU A 131 15.13 0.52 0.47
N LEU A 132 14.57 0.93 1.61
CA LEU A 132 14.97 2.16 2.27
C LEU A 132 16.45 2.12 2.64
N ILE A 133 16.91 1.06 3.33
CA ILE A 133 18.30 0.91 3.72
C ILE A 133 19.23 0.88 2.50
N GLN A 134 18.86 0.22 1.42
CA GLN A 134 19.65 0.19 0.19
C GLN A 134 19.78 1.59 -0.42
N LYS A 135 18.72 2.38 -0.46
CA LYS A 135 18.76 3.78 -0.92
C LYS A 135 19.72 4.63 -0.08
N GLU A 136 19.65 4.49 1.26
CA GLU A 136 20.53 5.22 2.19
C GLU A 136 22.00 4.82 2.02
N ILE A 137 22.31 3.54 1.84
CA ILE A 137 23.66 3.08 1.52
C ILE A 137 24.18 3.72 0.23
N HIS A 138 23.38 3.70 -0.82
CA HIS A 138 23.76 4.29 -2.11
C HIS A 138 23.97 5.80 -2.01
N GLN A 139 23.10 6.50 -1.29
CA GLN A 139 23.23 7.94 -1.06
C GLN A 139 24.48 8.27 -0.26
N SER A 140 24.74 7.56 0.84
CA SER A 140 25.92 7.75 1.68
C SER A 140 27.23 7.46 0.93
N LYS A 141 27.25 6.43 0.09
CA LYS A 141 28.44 6.11 -0.75
C LYS A 141 28.69 7.22 -1.77
N ARG A 142 27.67 7.71 -2.47
CA ARG A 142 27.79 8.81 -3.43
C ARG A 142 28.28 10.10 -2.75
N GLN A 143 27.77 10.39 -1.55
CA GLN A 143 28.21 11.56 -0.80
C GLN A 143 29.68 11.45 -0.38
N LEU A 144 30.10 10.27 0.10
CA LEU A 144 31.50 10.02 0.44
C LEU A 144 32.43 10.18 -0.79
N GLU A 145 32.02 9.62 -1.93
CA GLU A 145 32.75 9.74 -3.19
C GLU A 145 32.87 11.21 -3.65
N SER A 146 31.78 11.98 -3.55
CA SER A 146 31.78 13.42 -3.89
C SER A 146 32.77 14.20 -3.04
N PHE A 147 32.85 13.96 -1.72
CA PHE A 147 33.81 14.63 -0.83
C PHE A 147 35.27 14.20 -1.10
N ILE A 148 35.48 12.93 -1.45
CA ILE A 148 36.81 12.46 -1.87
C ILE A 148 37.23 13.19 -3.16
N SER A 149 36.37 13.23 -4.16
CA SER A 149 36.65 13.83 -5.46
C SER A 149 36.89 15.34 -5.39
N SER A 150 36.25 16.03 -4.45
CA SER A 150 36.45 17.48 -4.22
C SER A 150 37.74 17.79 -3.40
N GLY A 151 38.38 16.80 -2.83
CA GLY A 151 39.54 16.98 -1.96
C GLY A 151 39.24 17.67 -0.61
N THR A 152 37.95 17.78 -0.24
CA THR A 152 37.50 18.50 0.97
C THR A 152 37.20 17.57 2.15
N LEU A 153 37.41 16.26 2.01
CA LEU A 153 37.08 15.27 3.02
C LEU A 153 38.15 15.20 4.12
N ASP A 154 37.81 15.64 5.31
CA ASP A 154 38.65 15.42 6.48
C ASP A 154 38.56 13.98 7.01
N LYS A 155 39.52 13.61 7.87
CA LYS A 155 39.66 12.23 8.38
C LYS A 155 38.48 11.83 9.32
N GLU A 156 37.99 12.76 10.10
CA GLU A 156 36.89 12.49 11.05
C GLU A 156 35.57 12.28 10.32
N LEU A 157 35.24 13.16 9.37
CA LEU A 157 34.06 13.02 8.53
C LEU A 157 34.09 11.73 7.71
N SER A 158 35.28 11.39 7.16
CA SER A 158 35.47 10.12 6.44
C SER A 158 35.20 8.90 7.31
N ARG A 159 35.67 8.91 8.57
CA ARG A 159 35.44 7.82 9.52
C ARG A 159 33.95 7.69 9.85
N ASN A 160 33.26 8.81 10.09
CA ASN A 160 31.81 8.83 10.40
C ASN A 160 30.99 8.30 9.24
N LEU A 161 31.20 8.77 8.02
CA LEU A 161 30.46 8.29 6.83
C LEU A 161 30.70 6.79 6.56
N LYS A 162 31.94 6.32 6.68
CA LYS A 162 32.23 4.90 6.55
C LYS A 162 31.57 4.07 7.66
N GLY A 163 31.49 4.60 8.89
CA GLY A 163 30.77 3.98 10.01
C GLY A 163 29.28 3.83 9.72
N ILE A 164 28.63 4.89 9.19
CA ILE A 164 27.23 4.85 8.78
C ILE A 164 27.00 3.80 7.68
N ILE A 165 27.84 3.80 6.65
CA ILE A 165 27.73 2.84 5.54
C ILE A 165 27.86 1.40 6.05
N ARG A 166 28.81 1.15 6.96
CA ARG A 166 28.99 -0.18 7.57
C ARG A 166 27.74 -0.58 8.38
N PHE A 167 27.27 0.29 9.27
CA PHE A 167 26.07 0.03 10.06
C PHE A 167 24.85 -0.30 9.19
N LEU A 168 24.60 0.49 8.15
CA LEU A 168 23.52 0.25 7.21
C LEU A 168 23.71 -1.07 6.45
N SER A 169 24.93 -1.42 6.07
CA SER A 169 25.21 -2.70 5.39
C SER A 169 24.93 -3.89 6.31
N ASP A 170 25.32 -3.84 7.58
CA ASP A 170 25.03 -4.88 8.56
C ASP A 170 23.48 -5.03 8.75
N LYS A 171 22.75 -3.91 8.75
CA LYS A 171 21.28 -3.95 8.81
C LYS A 171 20.63 -4.50 7.55
N LYS A 172 21.17 -4.18 6.39
CA LYS A 172 20.75 -4.75 5.12
C LYS A 172 20.86 -6.28 5.14
N ASP A 173 22.02 -6.80 5.52
CA ASP A 173 22.28 -8.24 5.56
C ASP A 173 21.35 -8.95 6.58
N TYR A 174 21.10 -8.31 7.72
CA TYR A 174 20.13 -8.80 8.69
C TYR A 174 18.69 -8.90 8.10
N LEU A 175 18.22 -7.84 7.41
CA LEU A 175 16.88 -7.87 6.81
C LEU A 175 16.76 -8.90 5.70
N GLU A 176 17.79 -9.04 4.83
CA GLU A 176 17.81 -10.07 3.80
C GLU A 176 17.66 -11.47 4.41
N LYS A 177 18.41 -11.75 5.48
CA LYS A 177 18.27 -13.02 6.21
C LYS A 177 16.88 -13.21 6.83
N GLN A 178 16.28 -12.14 7.39
CA GLN A 178 14.93 -12.23 7.95
C GLN A 178 13.87 -12.50 6.88
N ILE A 179 14.00 -11.91 5.69
CA ILE A 179 13.13 -12.16 4.54
C ILE A 179 13.22 -13.64 4.14
N GLU A 180 14.42 -14.16 3.96
CA GLU A 180 14.65 -15.56 3.59
C GLU A 180 14.05 -16.53 4.62
N LEU A 181 14.33 -16.33 5.92
CA LEU A 181 13.82 -17.18 6.99
C LEU A 181 12.29 -17.18 7.07
N ASN A 182 11.64 -16.02 6.95
CA ASN A 182 10.17 -15.96 6.99
C ASN A 182 9.56 -16.59 5.73
N ALA A 183 10.17 -16.40 4.57
CA ALA A 183 9.68 -16.98 3.32
C ALA A 183 9.88 -18.52 3.30
N GLU A 184 11.04 -19.02 3.70
CA GLU A 184 11.27 -20.48 3.78
C GLU A 184 10.35 -21.18 4.77
N LYS A 185 10.08 -20.55 5.92
CA LYS A 185 9.17 -21.09 6.92
C LYS A 185 7.77 -21.37 6.37
N ASN A 186 7.26 -20.45 5.56
CA ASN A 186 5.85 -20.44 5.16
C ASN A 186 5.61 -20.91 3.72
N TYR A 187 6.63 -20.76 2.84
CA TYR A 187 6.47 -20.95 1.38
C TYR A 187 7.52 -21.86 0.74
N LYS A 188 8.20 -22.72 1.52
CA LYS A 188 9.33 -23.54 1.06
C LYS A 188 9.04 -24.29 -0.24
N ALA A 189 7.92 -25.00 -0.34
CA ALA A 189 7.58 -25.78 -1.54
C ALA A 189 7.44 -24.90 -2.80
N THR A 190 6.85 -23.69 -2.67
CA THR A 190 6.73 -22.73 -3.77
C THR A 190 8.09 -22.17 -4.16
N LEU A 191 8.91 -21.82 -3.17
CA LEU A 191 10.27 -21.31 -3.40
C LEU A 191 11.14 -22.33 -4.11
N ASP A 192 11.09 -23.60 -3.72
CA ASP A 192 11.87 -24.67 -4.34
C ASP A 192 11.47 -24.89 -5.80
N ARG A 193 10.16 -24.82 -6.12
CA ARG A 193 9.65 -24.85 -7.50
C ARG A 193 10.14 -23.66 -8.33
N LEU A 194 10.09 -22.45 -7.78
CA LEU A 194 10.55 -21.25 -8.49
C LEU A 194 12.06 -21.26 -8.70
N LYS A 195 12.84 -21.70 -7.70
CA LYS A 195 14.30 -21.83 -7.79
C LYS A 195 14.76 -22.90 -8.79
N SER A 196 13.92 -23.87 -9.12
CA SER A 196 14.26 -24.85 -10.17
C SER A 196 14.29 -24.26 -11.57
N ILE A 197 13.75 -23.06 -11.76
CA ILE A 197 13.79 -22.35 -13.04
C ILE A 197 15.14 -21.63 -13.18
N PRO A 198 15.93 -21.90 -14.23
CA PRO A 198 17.21 -21.25 -14.46
C PRO A 198 17.10 -19.72 -14.44
N GLY A 199 17.96 -19.04 -13.68
CA GLY A 199 17.96 -17.58 -13.54
C GLY A 199 17.07 -17.03 -12.41
N ILE A 200 16.26 -17.85 -11.74
CA ILE A 200 15.50 -17.42 -10.56
C ILE A 200 16.28 -17.74 -9.29
N GLY A 201 16.86 -16.69 -8.70
CA GLY A 201 17.47 -16.77 -7.37
C GLY A 201 16.45 -16.66 -6.24
N ILE A 202 16.87 -16.92 -5.00
CA ILE A 202 16.01 -16.93 -3.82
C ILE A 202 15.24 -15.61 -3.65
N LYS A 203 15.87 -14.46 -3.84
CA LYS A 203 15.21 -13.15 -3.72
C LYS A 203 14.08 -12.97 -4.74
N THR A 204 14.34 -13.32 -6.00
CA THR A 204 13.34 -13.26 -7.07
C THR A 204 12.19 -14.23 -6.78
N ALA A 205 12.50 -15.45 -6.33
CA ALA A 205 11.48 -16.43 -5.95
C ALA A 205 10.58 -15.91 -4.82
N ILE A 206 11.15 -15.27 -3.79
CA ILE A 206 10.36 -14.67 -2.70
C ILE A 206 9.47 -13.53 -3.24
N MET A 207 10.01 -12.62 -4.06
CA MET A 207 9.24 -11.52 -4.64
C MET A 207 8.08 -11.99 -5.54
N LEU A 208 8.23 -13.13 -6.20
CA LEU A 208 7.15 -13.74 -7.00
C LEU A 208 6.11 -14.48 -6.15
N THR A 209 6.43 -14.79 -4.90
CA THR A 209 5.54 -15.52 -3.98
C THR A 209 4.65 -14.57 -3.17
N VAL A 210 5.09 -13.34 -2.91
CA VAL A 210 4.43 -12.32 -2.08
C VAL A 210 3.99 -11.13 -2.91
#